data_ba5ebbed8bf39d6baf07f1c92ff568af
#
_entry.id   ba5ebbed8bf39d6baf07f1c92ff568af
#
_cell.length_a   1.000
_cell.length_b   1.000
_cell.length_c   1.000
_cell.angle_alpha   90.00
_cell.angle_beta   90.00
_cell.angle_gamma   90.00
#
_symmetry.space_group_name_H-M   'P 1'
#
loop_
_entity.id
_entity.type
_entity.pdbx_description
1 polymer ?
#
loop_
_entity_poly.entity_id
_entity_poly.type
_entity_poly.pdbx_seq_one_letter_code
_entity_poly.pdbx_strand_id
1 'polypeptide(L)'
;MVVKKLSVYLWHKITPTGRVPGTKNNRAMIIKRMELLNFQVIKEFNADFEGNVYFITGDNELGKSTLLKAIGAMLTGNRDAVLRNGEDKGFAKMVVGDDGEEYEVELRFTKANPRGTLSIKQKTTGMRSDNVTMLQRIFGYTDFDAVEFSCWSETAEGRRKQIEVVKALLPEKVRNRIDAIDAEVTTVKEKRKDANAEVKTYTTICAAAEKQLRPGDVKEYAEKKDITALMEEQNENARLIEKAKTVRQARQERTTQLEQIPERIKKANTDHDQAAAKIKEELECEEREVARIIAEAQQRLEDAKKEAETSTKAIKNELKETLEQIEADKADYEKRKANADKWLEEYEKSNPENLDTAEQLKAAEEHNRINALVVDYQTKKKQKEVAEKVARTYDEKLAALAKERETLIASSKLPIDGLTFTDDGLELNGVPFVAGKVSDSQIMEVAAKLIIASNPTVKVFRIARGESLGEKRLQTIIDIARKNGFQGFIEEVKRGQDDLQIEEYTENE
;
A
#
# COMPACT_ATOMS: atom_id res chain seq x y z
N MET A 1 26.28 37.43 6.09
CA MET A 1 25.46 36.25 6.34
C MET A 1 24.99 36.22 7.81
N VAL A 2 24.35 37.27 8.28
CA VAL A 2 23.74 37.39 9.61
C VAL A 2 22.67 38.47 9.54
N VAL A 3 21.54 38.22 8.89
CA VAL A 3 20.29 39.02 9.02
C VAL A 3 19.11 38.16 8.51
N LYS A 4 18.80 37.03 9.15
CA LYS A 4 17.56 36.26 8.86
C LYS A 4 17.05 35.48 10.07
N LYS A 5 17.32 35.88 11.30
CA LYS A 5 16.87 35.13 12.50
C LYS A 5 16.16 35.95 13.57
N LEU A 6 15.61 37.11 13.25
CA LEU A 6 14.95 37.98 14.25
C LEU A 6 13.45 38.23 13.97
N SER A 7 12.85 37.56 12.98
CA SER A 7 11.43 37.76 12.63
C SER A 7 10.47 36.68 13.17
N VAL A 8 10.98 35.61 13.80
CA VAL A 8 10.13 34.47 14.20
C VAL A 8 9.79 34.45 15.70
N TYR A 9 10.41 35.29 16.51
CA TYR A 9 10.27 35.22 17.97
C TYR A 9 9.21 36.16 18.58
N LEU A 10 8.50 36.97 17.79
CA LEU A 10 7.45 37.88 18.27
C LEU A 10 6.01 37.37 18.03
N TRP A 11 5.84 36.15 17.48
CA TRP A 11 4.52 35.59 17.14
C TRP A 11 3.92 34.69 18.21
N HIS A 12 4.59 34.38 19.32
CA HIS A 12 4.16 33.41 20.32
C HIS A 12 3.59 33.98 21.62
N LYS A 13 3.24 35.29 21.64
CA LYS A 13 2.55 35.91 22.81
C LYS A 13 1.23 36.61 22.46
N ILE A 14 0.46 36.06 21.51
CA ILE A 14 -0.95 36.45 21.35
C ILE A 14 -1.78 35.25 21.80
N THR A 15 -2.38 35.39 22.98
CA THR A 15 -3.31 34.44 23.61
C THR A 15 -4.42 34.04 22.63
N PRO A 16 -4.92 32.78 22.69
CA PRO A 16 -5.95 32.29 21.79
C PRO A 16 -7.38 32.73 22.16
N THR A 17 -7.53 33.85 22.82
CA THR A 17 -8.82 34.48 23.00
C THR A 17 -8.85 35.71 22.12
N GLY A 18 -9.56 35.59 20.97
CA GLY A 18 -9.74 36.65 20.00
C GLY A 18 -10.42 37.93 20.55
N ARG A 19 -9.94 38.46 21.63
CA ARG A 19 -10.29 39.78 22.16
C ARG A 19 -9.17 40.77 21.88
N VAL A 20 -9.44 41.73 21.02
CA VAL A 20 -8.70 42.97 20.97
C VAL A 20 -8.82 43.63 22.38
N PRO A 21 -7.72 43.97 23.08
CA PRO A 21 -7.81 44.64 24.38
C PRO A 21 -8.42 46.04 24.17
N GLY A 22 -9.65 46.24 24.58
CA GLY A 22 -10.27 47.57 24.57
C GLY A 22 -11.79 47.65 24.50
N THR A 23 -12.51 46.59 24.10
CA THR A 23 -13.96 46.70 23.94
C THR A 23 -14.71 46.29 25.22
N LYS A 24 -14.87 47.23 26.08
CA LYS A 24 -16.00 47.28 27.06
C LYS A 24 -17.22 47.77 26.25
N ASN A 25 -18.05 46.92 25.91
CA ASN A 25 -19.45 46.92 25.52
C ASN A 25 -19.67 46.04 24.28
N ASN A 26 -20.37 44.95 24.47
CA ASN A 26 -20.77 44.02 23.41
C ASN A 26 -21.96 44.65 22.62
N ARG A 27 -21.74 45.84 22.00
CA ARG A 27 -22.73 46.45 21.12
C ARG A 27 -22.56 45.84 19.75
N ALA A 28 -23.67 45.51 19.13
CA ALA A 28 -23.73 44.93 17.80
C ALA A 28 -23.29 45.92 16.75
N MET A 29 -22.35 45.56 15.91
CA MET A 29 -22.02 46.35 14.74
C MET A 29 -23.09 46.18 13.67
N ILE A 30 -23.56 47.30 13.15
CA ILE A 30 -24.55 47.39 12.05
C ILE A 30 -23.98 48.23 10.88
N ILE A 31 -24.60 48.13 9.73
CA ILE A 31 -24.27 48.98 8.59
C ILE A 31 -24.94 50.33 8.84
N LYS A 32 -24.13 51.42 8.91
CA LYS A 32 -24.60 52.79 9.13
C LYS A 32 -24.81 53.55 7.81
N ARG A 33 -23.96 53.28 6.82
CA ARG A 33 -23.98 53.95 5.52
C ARG A 33 -23.46 53.04 4.42
N MET A 34 -24.02 53.15 3.24
CA MET A 34 -23.54 52.48 2.04
C MET A 34 -23.61 53.39 0.80
N GLU A 35 -22.51 53.42 0.04
CA GLU A 35 -22.36 54.16 -1.18
C GLU A 35 -21.83 53.22 -2.28
N LEU A 36 -22.49 53.18 -3.43
CA LEU A 36 -22.07 52.42 -4.60
C LEU A 36 -21.96 53.35 -5.81
N LEU A 37 -20.92 53.17 -6.61
CA LEU A 37 -20.78 53.81 -7.92
C LEU A 37 -20.30 52.76 -8.92
N ASN A 38 -21.06 52.61 -10.01
CA ASN A 38 -20.76 51.67 -11.10
C ASN A 38 -20.52 50.22 -10.63
N PHE A 39 -21.37 49.76 -9.72
CA PHE A 39 -21.31 48.41 -9.16
C PHE A 39 -22.31 47.48 -9.89
N GLN A 40 -21.83 46.60 -10.75
CA GLN A 40 -22.66 45.71 -11.58
C GLN A 40 -23.79 46.50 -12.34
N VAL A 41 -25.05 46.25 -12.05
CA VAL A 41 -26.17 46.97 -12.70
C VAL A 41 -26.46 48.33 -12.05
N ILE A 42 -25.99 48.57 -10.83
CA ILE A 42 -26.19 49.82 -10.10
C ILE A 42 -25.23 50.88 -10.62
N LYS A 43 -25.75 52.00 -11.14
CA LYS A 43 -24.95 53.16 -11.54
C LYS A 43 -24.51 53.97 -10.34
N GLU A 44 -25.44 54.31 -9.48
CA GLU A 44 -25.21 55.10 -8.26
C GLU A 44 -26.24 54.70 -7.21
N PHE A 45 -25.77 54.60 -5.96
CA PHE A 45 -26.60 54.33 -4.79
C PHE A 45 -25.97 54.95 -3.56
N ASN A 46 -26.78 55.58 -2.70
CA ASN A 46 -26.33 56.13 -1.43
C ASN A 46 -27.50 56.08 -0.45
N ALA A 47 -27.25 55.44 0.73
CA ALA A 47 -28.23 55.37 1.81
C ALA A 47 -27.56 55.35 3.16
N ASP A 48 -28.20 55.94 4.15
CA ASP A 48 -27.91 55.82 5.58
C ASP A 48 -28.91 54.84 6.20
N PHE A 49 -28.46 54.07 7.20
CA PHE A 49 -29.25 53.04 7.83
C PHE A 49 -29.16 53.15 9.35
N GLU A 50 -30.23 52.78 9.99
CA GLU A 50 -30.31 52.55 11.42
C GLU A 50 -30.40 51.03 11.73
N GLY A 51 -30.59 50.65 12.96
CA GLY A 51 -30.60 49.24 13.38
C GLY A 51 -31.87 48.44 13.06
N ASN A 52 -32.57 48.75 11.96
CA ASN A 52 -33.88 48.19 11.60
C ASN A 52 -33.80 47.17 10.45
N VAL A 53 -34.94 46.61 10.10
CA VAL A 53 -35.12 45.78 8.91
C VAL A 53 -35.57 46.65 7.76
N TYR A 54 -34.95 46.48 6.60
CA TYR A 54 -35.21 47.24 5.38
C TYR A 54 -35.66 46.33 4.26
N PHE A 55 -36.70 46.73 3.53
CA PHE A 55 -37.06 46.13 2.29
C PHE A 55 -36.40 46.87 1.12
N ILE A 56 -35.76 46.11 0.27
CA ILE A 56 -35.16 46.59 -0.98
C ILE A 56 -36.18 46.29 -2.08
N THR A 57 -36.91 47.31 -2.48
CA THR A 57 -38.05 47.17 -3.37
C THR A 57 -37.80 47.76 -4.77
N GLY A 58 -38.56 47.31 -5.77
CA GLY A 58 -38.51 47.74 -7.16
C GLY A 58 -38.87 46.62 -8.12
N ASP A 59 -39.02 46.96 -9.40
CA ASP A 59 -39.25 45.95 -10.42
C ASP A 59 -37.99 45.10 -10.69
N ASN A 60 -38.13 44.09 -11.54
CA ASN A 60 -37.00 43.24 -11.91
C ASN A 60 -35.88 44.06 -12.58
N GLU A 61 -34.63 43.58 -12.44
CA GLU A 61 -33.40 44.16 -13.03
C GLU A 61 -32.96 45.54 -12.49
N LEU A 62 -33.66 46.11 -11.51
CA LEU A 62 -33.25 47.40 -10.89
C LEU A 62 -32.03 47.29 -9.95
N GLY A 63 -31.48 46.11 -9.72
CA GLY A 63 -30.28 45.94 -8.93
C GLY A 63 -30.48 45.56 -7.46
N LYS A 64 -31.67 45.14 -7.05
CA LYS A 64 -31.98 44.67 -5.69
C LYS A 64 -31.02 43.61 -5.21
N SER A 65 -30.89 42.52 -5.95
CA SER A 65 -29.97 41.42 -5.65
C SER A 65 -28.49 41.87 -5.72
N THR A 66 -28.19 42.89 -6.56
CA THR A 66 -26.85 43.48 -6.65
C THR A 66 -26.51 44.23 -5.37
N LEU A 67 -27.46 44.95 -4.76
CA LEU A 67 -27.24 45.61 -3.47
C LEU A 67 -26.96 44.60 -2.35
N LEU A 68 -27.74 43.53 -2.29
CA LEU A 68 -27.46 42.40 -1.33
C LEU A 68 -26.09 41.77 -1.54
N LYS A 69 -25.67 41.55 -2.80
CA LYS A 69 -24.34 41.06 -3.12
C LYS A 69 -23.25 42.04 -2.70
N ALA A 70 -23.44 43.35 -2.88
CA ALA A 70 -22.51 44.37 -2.43
C ALA A 70 -22.31 44.32 -0.90
N ILE A 71 -23.39 44.19 -0.12
CA ILE A 71 -23.34 44.02 1.33
C ILE A 71 -22.49 42.80 1.70
N GLY A 72 -22.77 41.63 1.11
CA GLY A 72 -22.01 40.41 1.35
C GLY A 72 -20.54 40.56 0.98
N ALA A 73 -20.23 41.06 -0.19
CA ALA A 73 -18.87 41.25 -0.67
C ALA A 73 -18.04 42.15 0.27
N MET A 74 -18.65 43.17 0.81
CA MET A 74 -17.98 44.12 1.70
C MET A 74 -17.79 43.58 3.15
N LEU A 75 -18.71 42.75 3.60
CA LEU A 75 -18.59 42.10 4.94
C LEU A 75 -17.62 40.91 4.94
N THR A 76 -17.52 40.17 3.84
CA THR A 76 -16.68 38.97 3.75
C THR A 76 -15.34 39.17 3.02
N GLY A 77 -15.27 40.19 2.18
CA GLY A 77 -14.19 40.38 1.23
C GLY A 77 -14.22 39.40 0.03
N ASN A 78 -15.24 38.54 -0.05
CA ASN A 78 -15.45 37.63 -1.18
C ASN A 78 -16.17 38.36 -2.31
N ARG A 79 -15.57 38.45 -3.51
CA ARG A 79 -16.07 39.24 -4.61
C ARG A 79 -15.74 38.65 -5.98
N ASP A 80 -16.70 38.73 -6.85
CA ASP A 80 -16.53 38.49 -8.28
C ASP A 80 -16.13 39.81 -9.02
N ALA A 81 -16.12 39.78 -10.34
CA ALA A 81 -15.96 41.00 -11.12
C ALA A 81 -17.19 41.91 -10.90
N VAL A 82 -16.96 43.12 -10.39
CA VAL A 82 -18.02 44.00 -9.90
C VAL A 82 -18.19 45.30 -10.69
N LEU A 83 -17.23 45.64 -11.56
CA LEU A 83 -17.33 46.87 -12.38
C LEU A 83 -18.49 46.76 -13.36
N ARG A 84 -19.31 47.81 -13.44
CA ARG A 84 -20.41 47.98 -14.39
C ARG A 84 -19.89 47.96 -15.84
N ASN A 85 -20.57 47.24 -16.70
CA ASN A 85 -20.21 47.17 -18.09
C ASN A 85 -20.25 48.57 -18.77
N GLY A 86 -19.15 48.88 -19.48
CA GLY A 86 -19.01 50.18 -20.19
C GLY A 86 -18.36 51.27 -19.35
N GLU A 87 -18.12 51.04 -18.06
CA GLU A 87 -17.49 52.00 -17.16
C GLU A 87 -16.01 51.73 -16.95
N ASP A 88 -15.22 52.77 -16.69
CA ASP A 88 -13.77 52.65 -16.48
C ASP A 88 -13.38 52.42 -15.00
N LYS A 89 -14.21 52.92 -14.08
CA LYS A 89 -13.96 52.87 -12.64
C LYS A 89 -15.27 52.89 -11.84
N GLY A 90 -15.20 52.38 -10.63
CA GLY A 90 -16.29 52.45 -9.68
C GLY A 90 -15.78 52.15 -8.25
N PHE A 91 -16.68 52.27 -7.31
CA PHE A 91 -16.40 51.91 -5.93
C PHE A 91 -17.66 51.42 -5.22
N ALA A 92 -17.42 50.63 -4.14
CA ALA A 92 -18.41 50.37 -3.11
C ALA A 92 -17.80 50.78 -1.78
N LYS A 93 -18.50 51.52 -0.98
CA LYS A 93 -18.10 52.00 0.31
C LYS A 93 -19.19 51.76 1.33
N MET A 94 -18.77 51.23 2.51
CA MET A 94 -19.70 50.90 3.57
C MET A 94 -19.10 51.31 4.92
N VAL A 95 -19.89 51.86 5.79
CA VAL A 95 -19.55 52.18 7.17
C VAL A 95 -20.28 51.18 8.06
N VAL A 96 -19.50 50.39 8.79
CA VAL A 96 -19.98 49.39 9.75
C VAL A 96 -19.46 49.69 11.13
N GLY A 97 -20.29 49.69 12.10
CA GLY A 97 -19.87 50.03 13.46
C GLY A 97 -20.98 50.03 14.48
N ASP A 98 -20.60 50.33 15.71
CA ASP A 98 -21.48 50.65 16.84
C ASP A 98 -21.29 52.12 17.26
N ASP A 99 -21.81 52.52 18.44
CA ASP A 99 -21.64 53.89 18.96
C ASP A 99 -20.22 54.24 19.42
N GLY A 100 -19.31 53.30 19.44
CA GLY A 100 -17.93 53.47 19.95
C GLY A 100 -16.83 53.20 18.92
N GLU A 101 -17.14 52.38 17.91
CA GLU A 101 -16.13 51.94 16.95
C GLU A 101 -16.72 51.82 15.56
N GLU A 102 -16.14 52.51 14.60
CA GLU A 102 -16.59 52.48 13.21
C GLU A 102 -15.45 52.11 12.26
N TYR A 103 -15.81 51.22 11.32
CA TYR A 103 -14.96 50.78 10.23
C TYR A 103 -15.52 51.24 8.89
N GLU A 104 -14.70 51.91 8.10
CA GLU A 104 -14.98 52.20 6.69
C GLU A 104 -14.37 51.10 5.83
N VAL A 105 -15.17 50.35 5.13
CA VAL A 105 -14.78 49.33 4.15
C VAL A 105 -14.98 49.90 2.77
N GLU A 106 -13.95 49.96 1.96
CA GLU A 106 -14.01 50.49 0.59
C GLU A 106 -13.44 49.45 -0.39
N LEU A 107 -14.17 49.21 -1.44
CA LEU A 107 -13.78 48.38 -2.57
C LEU A 107 -13.73 49.28 -3.82
N ARG A 108 -12.51 49.56 -4.32
CA ARG A 108 -12.27 50.30 -5.54
C ARG A 108 -11.97 49.37 -6.70
N PHE A 109 -12.66 49.53 -7.82
CA PHE A 109 -12.48 48.71 -9.00
C PHE A 109 -12.30 49.57 -10.24
N THR A 110 -11.57 49.00 -11.21
CA THR A 110 -11.28 49.66 -12.50
C THR A 110 -11.36 48.60 -13.60
N LYS A 111 -11.39 49.08 -14.85
CA LYS A 111 -11.37 48.19 -16.01
C LYS A 111 -10.19 47.23 -16.03
N ALA A 112 -9.01 47.66 -15.51
CA ALA A 112 -7.82 46.80 -15.37
C ALA A 112 -7.92 45.82 -14.19
N ASN A 113 -8.68 46.17 -13.15
CA ASN A 113 -8.95 45.29 -11.99
C ASN A 113 -10.45 45.30 -11.66
N PRO A 114 -11.26 44.52 -12.40
CA PRO A 114 -12.73 44.50 -12.23
C PRO A 114 -13.20 43.94 -10.89
N ARG A 115 -12.38 43.10 -10.23
CA ARG A 115 -12.64 42.56 -8.89
C ARG A 115 -12.38 43.57 -7.78
N GLY A 116 -11.55 44.58 -8.06
CA GLY A 116 -11.26 45.68 -7.18
C GLY A 116 -10.23 45.36 -6.10
N THR A 117 -9.81 46.43 -5.43
CA THR A 117 -8.92 46.42 -4.27
C THR A 117 -9.69 46.82 -3.04
N LEU A 118 -9.63 45.97 -2.00
CA LEU A 118 -10.28 46.21 -0.71
C LEU A 118 -9.41 47.11 0.17
N SER A 119 -10.03 48.04 0.87
CA SER A 119 -9.39 48.85 1.92
C SER A 119 -10.32 48.92 3.12
N ILE A 120 -9.76 48.71 4.30
CA ILE A 120 -10.47 48.78 5.59
C ILE A 120 -9.79 49.88 6.41
N LYS A 121 -10.57 50.84 6.89
CA LYS A 121 -10.07 51.93 7.74
C LYS A 121 -10.89 52.01 9.02
N GLN A 122 -10.24 51.83 10.16
CA GLN A 122 -10.85 52.11 11.46
C GLN A 122 -10.90 53.62 11.64
N LYS A 123 -12.11 54.19 11.80
CA LYS A 123 -12.26 55.66 11.87
C LYS A 123 -11.67 56.27 13.13
N THR A 124 -11.74 55.57 14.25
CA THR A 124 -11.27 56.04 15.57
C THR A 124 -9.73 56.14 15.64
N THR A 125 -9.00 55.15 15.14
CA THR A 125 -7.52 55.09 15.21
C THR A 125 -6.83 55.51 13.91
N GLY A 126 -7.56 55.58 12.81
CA GLY A 126 -7.03 55.80 11.46
C GLY A 126 -6.26 54.60 10.88
N MET A 127 -6.21 53.46 11.58
CA MET A 127 -5.54 52.25 11.12
C MET A 127 -6.16 51.75 9.79
N ARG A 128 -5.31 51.36 8.83
CA ARG A 128 -5.74 50.85 7.52
C ARG A 128 -5.20 49.46 7.27
N SER A 129 -5.94 48.68 6.55
CA SER A 129 -5.54 47.37 6.06
C SER A 129 -6.24 47.05 4.72
N ASP A 130 -5.59 46.27 3.88
CA ASP A 130 -6.12 45.72 2.63
C ASP A 130 -6.33 44.18 2.72
N ASN A 131 -6.12 43.62 3.91
CA ASN A 131 -6.12 42.20 4.13
C ASN A 131 -7.54 41.66 4.46
N VAL A 132 -8.05 40.77 3.60
CA VAL A 132 -9.34 40.07 3.78
C VAL A 132 -9.38 39.28 5.09
N THR A 133 -8.25 38.69 5.51
CA THR A 133 -8.17 37.97 6.79
C THR A 133 -8.41 38.90 7.98
N MET A 134 -7.99 40.17 7.88
CA MET A 134 -8.27 41.16 8.91
C MET A 134 -9.75 41.54 8.93
N LEU A 135 -10.39 41.68 7.77
CA LEU A 135 -11.84 41.88 7.66
C LEU A 135 -12.62 40.76 8.36
N GLN A 136 -12.27 39.51 8.06
CA GLN A 136 -12.87 38.33 8.70
C GLN A 136 -12.64 38.30 10.21
N ARG A 137 -11.46 38.73 10.68
CA ARG A 137 -11.14 38.81 12.12
C ARG A 137 -11.92 39.90 12.83
N ILE A 138 -12.18 41.04 12.18
CA ILE A 138 -12.94 42.17 12.75
C ILE A 138 -14.44 41.83 12.77
N PHE A 139 -14.98 41.40 11.65
CA PHE A 139 -16.42 41.20 11.47
C PHE A 139 -16.88 39.78 11.81
N GLY A 140 -16.03 38.76 11.53
CA GLY A 140 -16.39 37.36 11.74
C GLY A 140 -17.66 36.94 10.99
N TYR A 141 -17.96 37.65 9.88
CA TYR A 141 -19.24 37.51 9.19
C TYR A 141 -19.24 36.23 8.33
N THR A 142 -20.25 35.40 8.58
CA THR A 142 -20.55 34.22 7.75
C THR A 142 -21.69 34.60 6.81
N ASP A 143 -21.41 34.58 5.51
CA ASP A 143 -22.33 35.05 4.48
C ASP A 143 -23.12 33.89 3.91
N PHE A 144 -24.38 33.80 4.29
CA PHE A 144 -25.38 32.99 3.59
C PHE A 144 -26.79 33.60 3.75
N ASP A 145 -27.63 33.29 2.79
CA ASP A 145 -29.03 33.68 2.79
C ASP A 145 -29.91 32.51 3.24
N ALA A 146 -31.01 32.78 3.95
CA ALA A 146 -31.85 31.70 4.48
C ALA A 146 -32.53 30.89 3.34
N VAL A 147 -32.85 31.50 2.22
CA VAL A 147 -33.41 30.83 1.03
C VAL A 147 -32.30 30.00 0.37
N GLU A 148 -31.15 30.62 0.16
CA GLU A 148 -30.00 29.94 -0.42
C GLU A 148 -29.57 28.75 0.44
N PHE A 149 -29.53 28.89 1.75
CA PHE A 149 -29.20 27.80 2.69
C PHE A 149 -30.18 26.62 2.54
N SER A 150 -31.46 26.88 2.30
CA SER A 150 -32.44 25.80 2.07
C SER A 150 -32.14 25.03 0.78
N CYS A 151 -31.77 25.74 -0.28
CA CYS A 151 -31.44 25.15 -1.59
C CYS A 151 -30.13 24.33 -1.56
N TRP A 152 -29.21 24.61 -0.63
CA TRP A 152 -27.98 23.85 -0.50
C TRP A 152 -28.20 22.35 -0.18
N SER A 153 -29.35 22.02 0.42
CA SER A 153 -29.69 20.62 0.73
C SER A 153 -29.87 19.75 -0.52
N GLU A 154 -30.12 20.33 -1.67
CA GLU A 154 -30.44 19.63 -2.93
C GLU A 154 -29.17 18.98 -3.57
N THR A 155 -27.99 19.50 -3.29
CA THR A 155 -26.73 19.02 -3.87
C THR A 155 -25.76 18.53 -2.81
N ALA A 156 -24.88 17.57 -3.18
CA ALA A 156 -23.84 17.10 -2.26
C ALA A 156 -22.88 18.22 -1.83
N GLU A 157 -22.55 19.14 -2.73
CA GLU A 157 -21.70 20.29 -2.41
C GLU A 157 -22.41 21.27 -1.47
N GLY A 158 -23.68 21.53 -1.70
CA GLY A 158 -24.49 22.39 -0.84
C GLY A 158 -24.64 21.79 0.57
N ARG A 159 -24.90 20.48 0.69
CA ARG A 159 -24.96 19.82 2.00
C ARG A 159 -23.63 19.93 2.78
N ARG A 160 -22.49 19.87 2.09
CA ARG A 160 -21.19 20.12 2.72
C ARG A 160 -21.07 21.55 3.23
N LYS A 161 -21.54 22.54 2.47
CA LYS A 161 -21.58 23.95 2.91
C LYS A 161 -22.47 24.11 4.15
N GLN A 162 -23.63 23.47 4.20
CA GLN A 162 -24.49 23.47 5.38
C GLN A 162 -23.77 22.87 6.61
N ILE A 163 -23.08 21.73 6.45
CA ILE A 163 -22.30 21.11 7.52
C ILE A 163 -21.22 22.07 8.03
N GLU A 164 -20.47 22.73 7.15
CA GLU A 164 -19.43 23.66 7.55
C GLU A 164 -19.96 24.85 8.36
N VAL A 165 -21.12 25.39 7.99
CA VAL A 165 -21.78 26.45 8.75
C VAL A 165 -22.11 25.98 10.16
N VAL A 166 -22.72 24.81 10.31
CA VAL A 166 -23.08 24.24 11.64
C VAL A 166 -21.83 23.87 12.44
N LYS A 167 -20.84 23.30 11.77
CA LYS A 167 -19.56 22.92 12.37
C LYS A 167 -18.79 24.14 12.92
N ALA A 168 -18.88 25.27 12.21
CA ALA A 168 -18.26 26.52 12.67
C ALA A 168 -18.82 27.03 14.01
N LEU A 169 -20.05 26.65 14.38
CA LEU A 169 -20.69 27.01 15.65
C LEU A 169 -20.23 26.15 16.82
N LEU A 170 -19.59 25.02 16.56
CA LEU A 170 -19.04 24.16 17.61
C LEU A 170 -17.89 24.85 18.35
N PRO A 171 -17.67 24.54 19.65
CA PRO A 171 -16.48 24.98 20.36
C PRO A 171 -15.21 24.61 19.59
N GLU A 172 -14.25 25.53 19.52
CA GLU A 172 -13.02 25.36 18.72
C GLU A 172 -12.32 24.01 18.99
N LYS A 173 -12.25 23.61 20.25
CA LYS A 173 -11.64 22.32 20.64
C LYS A 173 -12.37 21.12 20.02
N VAL A 174 -13.69 21.16 19.95
CA VAL A 174 -14.51 20.07 19.37
C VAL A 174 -14.35 20.07 17.85
N ARG A 175 -14.45 21.23 17.22
CA ARG A 175 -14.25 21.40 15.78
C ARG A 175 -12.90 20.87 15.34
N ASN A 176 -11.81 21.30 15.99
CA ASN A 176 -10.47 20.84 15.67
C ASN A 176 -10.32 19.32 15.83
N ARG A 177 -11.00 18.71 16.79
CA ARG A 177 -10.99 17.25 16.95
C ARG A 177 -11.76 16.55 15.84
N ILE A 178 -12.92 17.09 15.45
CA ILE A 178 -13.69 16.56 14.30
C ILE A 178 -12.87 16.66 13.02
N ASP A 179 -12.22 17.80 12.76
CA ASP A 179 -11.35 17.99 11.58
C ASP A 179 -10.19 16.98 11.58
N ALA A 180 -9.59 16.73 12.74
CA ALA A 180 -8.54 15.72 12.89
C ALA A 180 -9.06 14.30 12.60
N ILE A 181 -10.26 13.97 13.10
CA ILE A 181 -10.92 12.68 12.84
C ILE A 181 -11.19 12.52 11.32
N ASP A 182 -11.74 13.54 10.67
CA ASP A 182 -12.07 13.52 9.23
C ASP A 182 -10.81 13.30 8.38
N ALA A 183 -9.68 13.95 8.75
CA ALA A 183 -8.39 13.74 8.11
C ALA A 183 -7.84 12.31 8.36
N GLU A 184 -7.98 11.82 9.59
CA GLU A 184 -7.55 10.46 9.95
C GLU A 184 -8.40 9.40 9.22
N VAL A 185 -9.70 9.59 9.11
CA VAL A 185 -10.61 8.73 8.34
C VAL A 185 -10.18 8.64 6.88
N THR A 186 -9.84 9.77 6.26
CA THR A 186 -9.35 9.80 4.88
C THR A 186 -8.08 8.95 4.72
N THR A 187 -7.10 9.15 5.60
CA THR A 187 -5.85 8.39 5.60
C THR A 187 -6.08 6.89 5.83
N VAL A 188 -6.97 6.54 6.76
CA VAL A 188 -7.28 5.13 7.07
C VAL A 188 -8.04 4.48 5.93
N LYS A 189 -8.95 5.19 5.24
CA LYS A 189 -9.64 4.70 4.03
C LYS A 189 -8.67 4.35 2.90
N GLU A 190 -7.64 5.17 2.68
CA GLU A 190 -6.59 4.87 1.69
C GLU A 190 -5.82 3.58 2.08
N LYS A 191 -5.33 3.51 3.32
CA LYS A 191 -4.63 2.31 3.81
C LYS A 191 -5.50 1.05 3.76
N ARG A 192 -6.79 1.16 4.08
CA ARG A 192 -7.76 0.07 3.95
C ARG A 192 -7.91 -0.39 2.49
N LYS A 193 -7.96 0.54 1.55
CA LYS A 193 -8.02 0.22 0.12
C LYS A 193 -6.82 -0.61 -0.30
N ASP A 194 -5.61 -0.22 0.12
CA ASP A 194 -4.37 -0.94 -0.19
C ASP A 194 -4.36 -2.32 0.47
N ALA A 195 -4.73 -2.41 1.75
CA ALA A 195 -4.84 -3.68 2.46
C ALA A 195 -5.86 -4.64 1.80
N ASN A 196 -7.00 -4.13 1.34
CA ASN A 196 -7.99 -4.95 0.62
C ASN A 196 -7.48 -5.41 -0.75
N ALA A 197 -6.65 -4.62 -1.43
CA ALA A 197 -5.99 -5.03 -2.67
C ALA A 197 -4.99 -6.17 -2.41
N GLU A 198 -4.23 -6.11 -1.31
CA GLU A 198 -3.35 -7.19 -0.87
C GLU A 198 -4.13 -8.47 -0.55
N VAL A 199 -5.23 -8.38 0.21
CA VAL A 199 -6.11 -9.52 0.51
C VAL A 199 -6.60 -10.18 -0.79
N LYS A 200 -7.04 -9.39 -1.77
CA LYS A 200 -7.47 -9.90 -3.07
C LYS A 200 -6.33 -10.62 -3.80
N THR A 201 -5.14 -10.05 -3.78
CA THR A 201 -3.93 -10.63 -4.39
C THR A 201 -3.59 -11.97 -3.74
N TYR A 202 -3.45 -12.01 -2.42
CA TYR A 202 -3.14 -13.25 -1.71
C TYR A 202 -4.25 -14.29 -1.79
N THR A 203 -5.51 -13.88 -1.87
CA THR A 203 -6.64 -14.80 -2.11
C THR A 203 -6.49 -15.50 -3.45
N THR A 204 -6.15 -14.76 -4.51
CA THR A 204 -5.95 -15.32 -5.85
C THR A 204 -4.75 -16.27 -5.89
N ILE A 205 -3.62 -15.85 -5.29
CA ILE A 205 -2.39 -16.65 -5.24
C ILE A 205 -2.58 -17.91 -4.41
N CYS A 206 -3.25 -17.82 -3.26
CA CYS A 206 -3.56 -18.95 -2.41
C CYS A 206 -4.48 -19.97 -3.13
N ALA A 207 -5.52 -19.49 -3.80
CA ALA A 207 -6.42 -20.36 -4.58
C ALA A 207 -5.71 -21.03 -5.77
N ALA A 208 -4.75 -20.38 -6.40
CA ALA A 208 -3.94 -20.97 -7.45
C ALA A 208 -3.01 -22.07 -6.91
N ALA A 209 -2.41 -21.88 -5.72
CA ALA A 209 -1.60 -22.90 -5.08
C ALA A 209 -2.45 -24.09 -4.59
N GLU A 210 -3.63 -23.82 -4.05
CA GLU A 210 -4.56 -24.86 -3.61
C GLU A 210 -4.98 -25.80 -4.74
N LYS A 211 -5.22 -25.27 -5.94
CA LYS A 211 -5.56 -26.06 -7.13
C LYS A 211 -4.48 -27.04 -7.58
N GLN A 212 -3.24 -26.87 -7.14
CA GLN A 212 -2.13 -27.79 -7.43
C GLN A 212 -2.09 -28.99 -6.48
N LEU A 213 -2.90 -28.98 -5.42
CA LEU A 213 -2.98 -30.02 -4.40
C LEU A 213 -4.26 -30.83 -4.56
N ARG A 214 -4.16 -32.11 -4.18
CA ARG A 214 -5.32 -33.01 -4.08
C ARG A 214 -5.91 -32.94 -2.66
N PRO A 215 -7.17 -33.31 -2.47
CA PRO A 215 -7.74 -33.45 -1.14
C PRO A 215 -6.94 -34.43 -0.29
N GLY A 216 -6.44 -33.95 0.85
CA GLY A 216 -5.61 -34.77 1.76
C GLY A 216 -4.11 -34.46 1.73
N ASP A 217 -3.58 -33.97 0.62
CA ASP A 217 -2.13 -33.72 0.44
C ASP A 217 -1.52 -32.88 1.59
N VAL A 218 -2.25 -31.89 2.09
CA VAL A 218 -1.78 -31.02 3.18
C VAL A 218 -1.47 -31.77 4.46
N LYS A 219 -2.17 -32.88 4.73
CA LYS A 219 -1.93 -33.74 5.90
C LYS A 219 -0.90 -34.82 5.60
N GLU A 220 -1.02 -35.46 4.44
CA GLU A 220 -0.19 -36.57 4.03
C GLU A 220 1.26 -36.15 3.76
N TYR A 221 1.46 -34.98 3.17
CA TYR A 221 2.78 -34.44 2.78
C TYR A 221 3.21 -33.25 3.66
N ALA A 222 2.82 -33.23 4.94
CA ALA A 222 3.13 -32.15 5.85
C ALA A 222 4.64 -32.03 6.16
N GLU A 223 5.33 -33.18 6.20
CA GLU A 223 6.75 -33.26 6.55
C GLU A 223 7.56 -33.74 5.34
N LYS A 224 8.77 -33.17 5.21
CA LYS A 224 9.72 -33.57 4.19
C LYS A 224 10.40 -34.87 4.60
N LYS A 225 10.49 -35.85 3.68
CA LYS A 225 11.27 -37.08 3.89
C LYS A 225 12.74 -36.79 3.69
N ASP A 226 13.59 -37.35 4.58
CA ASP A 226 15.04 -37.37 4.39
C ASP A 226 15.37 -38.45 3.35
N ILE A 227 15.86 -38.03 2.20
CA ILE A 227 16.28 -38.92 1.12
C ILE A 227 17.79 -39.16 1.12
N THR A 228 18.54 -38.53 2.04
CA THR A 228 19.99 -38.60 2.06
C THR A 228 20.47 -40.03 2.27
N ALA A 229 19.92 -40.74 3.24
CA ALA A 229 20.26 -42.13 3.51
C ALA A 229 19.95 -43.07 2.34
N LEU A 230 18.78 -42.83 1.65
CA LEU A 230 18.41 -43.60 0.46
C LEU A 230 19.35 -43.34 -0.73
N MET A 231 19.79 -42.10 -0.89
CA MET A 231 20.77 -41.72 -1.91
C MET A 231 22.16 -42.32 -1.63
N GLU A 232 22.58 -42.32 -0.38
CA GLU A 232 23.83 -42.96 0.05
C GLU A 232 23.78 -44.46 -0.19
N GLU A 233 22.70 -45.12 0.20
CA GLU A 233 22.49 -46.54 -0.04
C GLU A 233 22.45 -46.86 -1.55
N GLN A 234 21.77 -46.08 -2.37
CA GLN A 234 21.73 -46.25 -3.82
C GLN A 234 23.12 -46.12 -4.43
N ASN A 235 23.90 -45.11 -4.00
CA ASN A 235 25.24 -44.90 -4.49
C ASN A 235 26.17 -46.05 -4.08
N GLU A 236 26.06 -46.57 -2.85
CA GLU A 236 26.82 -47.71 -2.39
C GLU A 236 26.43 -48.97 -3.14
N ASN A 237 25.16 -49.22 -3.35
CA ASN A 237 24.67 -50.34 -4.18
C ASN A 237 25.23 -50.26 -5.61
N ALA A 238 25.20 -49.07 -6.23
CA ALA A 238 25.78 -48.89 -7.57
C ALA A 238 27.28 -49.21 -7.59
N ARG A 239 28.06 -48.78 -6.58
CA ARG A 239 29.48 -49.12 -6.43
C ARG A 239 29.70 -50.60 -6.26
N LEU A 240 28.89 -51.28 -5.44
CA LEU A 240 28.94 -52.71 -5.22
C LEU A 240 28.62 -53.48 -6.49
N ILE A 241 27.62 -53.07 -7.26
CA ILE A 241 27.26 -53.68 -8.54
C ILE A 241 28.43 -53.59 -9.53
N GLU A 242 29.05 -52.40 -9.68
CA GLU A 242 30.20 -52.23 -10.60
C GLU A 242 31.41 -53.03 -10.13
N LYS A 243 31.67 -53.06 -8.82
CA LYS A 243 32.70 -53.91 -8.25
C LYS A 243 32.44 -55.40 -8.50
N ALA A 244 31.17 -55.85 -8.33
CA ALA A 244 30.79 -57.23 -8.61
C ALA A 244 31.02 -57.63 -10.07
N LYS A 245 30.71 -56.72 -11.01
CA LYS A 245 30.99 -56.94 -12.42
C LYS A 245 32.49 -57.11 -12.69
N THR A 246 33.31 -56.24 -12.14
CA THR A 246 34.78 -56.34 -12.25
C THR A 246 35.30 -57.62 -11.62
N VAL A 247 34.80 -58.01 -10.42
CA VAL A 247 35.22 -59.22 -9.73
C VAL A 247 34.77 -60.48 -10.53
N ARG A 248 33.56 -60.50 -11.07
CA ARG A 248 33.07 -61.63 -11.92
C ARG A 248 33.93 -61.78 -13.16
N GLN A 249 34.31 -60.70 -13.81
CA GLN A 249 35.17 -60.73 -14.99
C GLN A 249 36.56 -61.25 -14.63
N ALA A 250 37.19 -60.71 -13.59
CA ALA A 250 38.49 -61.14 -13.10
C ALA A 250 38.49 -62.62 -12.63
N ARG A 251 37.40 -63.08 -12.01
CA ARG A 251 37.23 -64.49 -11.64
C ARG A 251 37.20 -65.39 -12.89
N GLN A 252 36.46 -65.02 -13.92
CA GLN A 252 36.36 -65.74 -15.17
C GLN A 252 37.72 -65.84 -15.85
N GLU A 253 38.44 -64.72 -15.95
CA GLU A 253 39.79 -64.70 -16.51
C GLU A 253 40.75 -65.66 -15.80
N ARG A 254 40.68 -65.65 -14.42
CA ARG A 254 41.50 -66.55 -13.61
C ARG A 254 41.10 -68.02 -13.77
N THR A 255 39.78 -68.29 -13.91
CA THR A 255 39.27 -69.63 -14.18
C THR A 255 39.85 -70.15 -15.52
N THR A 256 39.81 -69.32 -16.56
CA THR A 256 40.38 -69.65 -17.88
C THR A 256 41.90 -69.86 -17.78
N GLN A 257 42.60 -69.04 -16.97
CA GLN A 257 44.04 -69.20 -16.74
C GLN A 257 44.34 -70.53 -16.03
N LEU A 258 43.53 -70.90 -14.99
CA LEU A 258 43.67 -72.19 -14.26
C LEU A 258 43.40 -73.36 -15.24
N GLU A 259 42.42 -73.29 -16.10
CA GLU A 259 42.16 -74.35 -17.08
C GLU A 259 43.30 -74.53 -18.10
N GLN A 260 44.06 -73.49 -18.40
CA GLN A 260 45.22 -73.54 -19.27
C GLN A 260 46.49 -74.05 -18.62
N ILE A 261 46.58 -74.16 -17.29
CA ILE A 261 47.76 -74.62 -16.58
C ILE A 261 48.22 -76.03 -16.97
N PRO A 262 47.30 -77.04 -17.12
CA PRO A 262 47.71 -78.34 -17.58
C PRO A 262 48.40 -78.33 -18.95
N GLU A 263 47.91 -77.55 -19.86
CA GLU A 263 48.53 -77.39 -21.21
C GLU A 263 49.88 -76.66 -21.10
N ARG A 264 49.99 -75.64 -20.26
CA ARG A 264 51.24 -74.93 -20.03
C ARG A 264 52.32 -75.89 -19.42
N ILE A 265 51.89 -76.72 -18.47
CA ILE A 265 52.80 -77.78 -17.89
C ILE A 265 53.20 -78.79 -18.95
N LYS A 266 52.24 -79.27 -19.74
CA LYS A 266 52.45 -80.21 -20.84
C LYS A 266 53.45 -79.63 -21.88
N LYS A 267 53.23 -78.36 -22.25
CA LYS A 267 54.09 -77.67 -23.19
C LYS A 267 55.54 -77.53 -22.61
N ALA A 268 55.65 -77.06 -21.38
CA ALA A 268 56.96 -76.92 -20.75
C ALA A 268 57.76 -78.27 -20.70
N ASN A 269 57.08 -79.38 -20.35
CA ASN A 269 57.63 -80.66 -20.40
C ASN A 269 58.01 -81.13 -21.82
N THR A 270 57.17 -80.88 -22.80
CA THR A 270 57.42 -81.18 -24.23
C THR A 270 58.63 -80.41 -24.75
N ASP A 271 58.69 -79.12 -24.46
CA ASP A 271 59.78 -78.22 -24.89
C ASP A 271 61.15 -78.72 -24.23
N HIS A 272 61.11 -79.11 -22.94
CA HIS A 272 62.24 -79.74 -22.25
C HIS A 272 62.68 -81.06 -22.94
N ASP A 273 61.73 -81.97 -23.19
CA ASP A 273 61.99 -83.24 -23.81
C ASP A 273 62.60 -83.13 -25.20
N GLN A 274 62.06 -82.12 -26.00
CA GLN A 274 62.60 -81.83 -27.32
C GLN A 274 64.06 -81.28 -27.23
N ALA A 275 64.31 -80.37 -26.30
CA ALA A 275 65.62 -79.80 -26.07
C ALA A 275 66.58 -80.90 -25.63
N ALA A 276 66.19 -81.80 -24.70
CA ALA A 276 66.96 -82.88 -24.23
C ALA A 276 67.26 -83.93 -25.33
N ALA A 277 66.25 -84.22 -26.20
CA ALA A 277 66.37 -85.08 -27.36
C ALA A 277 67.37 -84.50 -28.39
N LYS A 278 67.34 -83.25 -28.62
CA LYS A 278 68.24 -82.51 -29.58
C LYS A 278 69.70 -82.59 -29.05
N ILE A 279 69.95 -82.34 -27.76
CA ILE A 279 71.23 -82.45 -27.14
C ILE A 279 71.76 -83.89 -27.24
N LYS A 280 70.89 -84.88 -27.01
CA LYS A 280 71.22 -86.28 -27.18
C LYS A 280 71.62 -86.63 -28.60
N GLU A 281 70.85 -86.20 -29.57
CA GLU A 281 71.13 -86.36 -30.99
C GLU A 281 72.45 -85.71 -31.41
N GLU A 282 72.73 -84.48 -30.95
CA GLU A 282 73.96 -83.76 -31.14
C GLU A 282 75.13 -84.53 -30.56
N LEU A 283 75.00 -85.04 -29.31
CA LEU A 283 76.00 -85.87 -28.69
C LEU A 283 76.27 -87.18 -29.40
N GLU A 284 75.17 -87.89 -29.86
CA GLU A 284 75.33 -89.09 -30.66
C GLU A 284 75.94 -88.87 -32.05
N CYS A 285 75.72 -87.65 -32.60
CA CYS A 285 76.36 -87.19 -33.83
C CYS A 285 77.86 -86.94 -33.63
N GLU A 286 78.21 -86.24 -32.59
CA GLU A 286 79.63 -86.00 -32.13
C GLU A 286 80.36 -87.33 -31.79
N GLU A 287 79.68 -88.28 -31.05
CA GLU A 287 80.24 -89.59 -30.73
C GLU A 287 80.52 -90.40 -32.05
N ARG A 288 79.72 -90.26 -33.10
CA ARG A 288 79.97 -90.91 -34.44
C ARG A 288 81.17 -90.31 -35.15
N GLU A 289 81.32 -88.94 -35.06
CA GLU A 289 82.40 -88.19 -35.69
C GLU A 289 83.74 -88.41 -34.90
N VAL A 290 83.65 -88.51 -33.57
CA VAL A 290 84.72 -88.76 -32.65
C VAL A 290 85.25 -90.20 -32.77
N ALA A 291 84.47 -91.20 -33.11
CA ALA A 291 84.93 -92.54 -33.42
C ALA A 291 85.84 -92.53 -34.71
N ARG A 292 85.79 -91.50 -35.51
CA ARG A 292 86.61 -91.24 -36.71
C ARG A 292 87.89 -90.51 -36.36
N ILE A 293 87.96 -89.76 -35.26
CA ILE A 293 89.08 -88.89 -34.88
C ILE A 293 89.64 -89.33 -33.44
N ILE A 294 89.79 -90.65 -33.21
CA ILE A 294 90.11 -91.23 -31.91
C ILE A 294 91.50 -90.84 -31.34
N ALA A 295 92.42 -90.23 -32.06
CA ALA A 295 93.75 -89.82 -31.52
C ALA A 295 93.80 -88.34 -31.06
N GLU A 296 92.87 -87.45 -31.57
CA GLU A 296 92.77 -86.02 -31.12
C GLU A 296 91.50 -85.70 -30.28
N ALA A 297 90.66 -86.63 -30.15
CA ALA A 297 89.29 -86.37 -29.66
C ALA A 297 89.11 -86.81 -28.22
N GLN A 298 90.00 -87.49 -27.52
CA GLN A 298 89.80 -87.85 -26.10
C GLN A 298 89.69 -86.55 -25.22
N GLN A 299 90.44 -85.54 -25.55
CA GLN A 299 90.36 -84.23 -24.86
C GLN A 299 89.11 -83.49 -25.20
N ARG A 300 88.66 -83.53 -26.47
CA ARG A 300 87.40 -82.84 -26.88
C ARG A 300 86.14 -83.55 -26.36
N LEU A 301 86.16 -84.86 -26.21
CA LEU A 301 85.08 -85.66 -25.64
C LEU A 301 84.84 -85.33 -24.19
N GLU A 302 85.91 -85.18 -23.44
CA GLU A 302 85.82 -84.78 -21.98
C GLU A 302 85.18 -83.33 -21.85
N ASP A 303 85.63 -82.42 -22.72
CA ASP A 303 85.11 -81.04 -22.73
C ASP A 303 83.63 -80.98 -23.24
N ALA A 304 83.29 -81.75 -24.26
CA ALA A 304 81.91 -81.87 -24.78
C ALA A 304 80.95 -82.55 -23.78
N LYS A 305 81.47 -83.63 -23.06
CA LYS A 305 80.70 -84.25 -21.96
C LYS A 305 80.39 -83.26 -20.81
N LYS A 306 81.36 -82.44 -20.39
CA LYS A 306 81.21 -81.39 -19.42
C LYS A 306 80.23 -80.31 -19.86
N GLU A 307 80.31 -79.90 -21.13
CA GLU A 307 79.41 -78.92 -21.70
C GLU A 307 77.97 -79.47 -21.84
N ALA A 308 77.81 -80.75 -22.26
CA ALA A 308 76.51 -81.42 -22.34
C ALA A 308 75.91 -81.61 -20.91
N GLU A 309 76.72 -81.96 -19.90
CA GLU A 309 76.27 -82.07 -18.46
C GLU A 309 75.87 -80.72 -17.94
N THR A 310 76.60 -79.64 -18.28
CA THR A 310 76.30 -78.25 -17.87
C THR A 310 75.03 -77.74 -18.53
N SER A 311 74.88 -77.98 -19.81
CA SER A 311 73.65 -77.61 -20.58
C SER A 311 72.45 -78.41 -20.12
N THR A 312 72.64 -79.74 -19.82
CA THR A 312 71.55 -80.58 -19.31
C THR A 312 71.10 -80.10 -17.89
N LYS A 313 72.05 -79.70 -17.06
CA LYS A 313 71.74 -79.11 -15.71
C LYS A 313 71.03 -77.74 -15.87
N ALA A 314 71.46 -76.91 -16.82
CA ALA A 314 70.84 -75.60 -17.07
C ALA A 314 69.37 -75.78 -17.51
N ILE A 315 69.13 -76.72 -18.48
CA ILE A 315 67.77 -76.99 -18.93
C ILE A 315 66.90 -77.59 -17.81
N LYS A 316 67.45 -78.47 -17.02
CA LYS A 316 66.71 -79.00 -15.84
C LYS A 316 66.38 -77.92 -14.81
N ASN A 317 67.29 -76.96 -14.58
CA ASN A 317 67.07 -75.87 -13.67
C ASN A 317 66.00 -74.88 -14.28
N GLU A 318 66.05 -74.59 -15.53
CA GLU A 318 65.09 -73.78 -16.24
C GLU A 318 63.67 -74.39 -16.21
N LEU A 319 63.56 -75.71 -16.46
CA LEU A 319 62.32 -76.44 -16.28
C LEU A 319 61.83 -76.38 -14.83
N LYS A 320 62.72 -76.57 -13.86
CA LYS A 320 62.36 -76.52 -12.45
C LYS A 320 61.87 -75.15 -12.07
N GLU A 321 62.55 -74.06 -12.46
CA GLU A 321 62.16 -72.67 -12.22
C GLU A 321 60.82 -72.36 -12.89
N THR A 322 60.61 -72.84 -14.15
CA THR A 322 59.38 -72.66 -14.88
C THR A 322 58.21 -73.36 -14.19
N LEU A 323 58.39 -74.60 -13.74
CA LEU A 323 57.39 -75.38 -12.98
C LEU A 323 57.10 -74.75 -11.62
N GLU A 324 58.09 -74.29 -10.88
CA GLU A 324 57.93 -73.58 -9.60
C GLU A 324 57.11 -72.27 -9.82
N GLN A 325 57.41 -71.56 -10.91
CA GLN A 325 56.61 -70.33 -11.26
C GLN A 325 55.15 -70.65 -11.62
N ILE A 326 54.93 -71.75 -12.43
CA ILE A 326 53.57 -72.22 -12.72
C ILE A 326 52.80 -72.62 -11.48
N GLU A 327 53.45 -73.30 -10.54
CA GLU A 327 52.85 -73.68 -9.23
C GLU A 327 52.56 -72.46 -8.37
N ALA A 328 53.45 -71.46 -8.34
CA ALA A 328 53.20 -70.18 -7.69
C ALA A 328 52.04 -69.42 -8.32
N ASP A 329 52.02 -69.33 -9.64
CA ASP A 329 50.91 -68.72 -10.39
C ASP A 329 49.58 -69.45 -10.09
N LYS A 330 49.60 -70.78 -10.08
CA LYS A 330 48.44 -71.60 -9.73
C LYS A 330 47.91 -71.29 -8.32
N ALA A 331 48.79 -71.29 -7.34
CA ALA A 331 48.46 -71.01 -5.95
C ALA A 331 47.84 -69.55 -5.83
N ASP A 332 48.43 -68.57 -6.53
CA ASP A 332 47.91 -67.20 -6.54
C ASP A 332 46.52 -67.14 -7.21
N TYR A 333 46.35 -67.81 -8.36
CA TYR A 333 45.05 -67.85 -9.00
C TYR A 333 43.95 -68.51 -8.21
N GLU A 334 44.26 -69.67 -7.55
CA GLU A 334 43.34 -70.37 -6.66
C GLU A 334 42.97 -69.52 -5.45
N LYS A 335 43.94 -68.84 -4.83
CA LYS A 335 43.70 -67.93 -3.70
C LYS A 335 42.85 -66.77 -4.09
N ARG A 336 43.14 -66.11 -5.24
CA ARG A 336 42.38 -65.02 -5.71
C ARG A 336 40.98 -65.43 -6.15
N LYS A 337 40.84 -66.62 -6.75
CA LYS A 337 39.51 -67.19 -7.09
C LYS A 337 38.68 -67.43 -5.83
N ALA A 338 39.25 -68.05 -4.81
CA ALA A 338 38.59 -68.31 -3.56
C ALA A 338 38.12 -67.03 -2.87
N ASN A 339 39.02 -66.03 -2.86
CA ASN A 339 38.66 -64.71 -2.32
C ASN A 339 37.50 -64.05 -3.14
N ALA A 340 37.51 -64.18 -4.47
CA ALA A 340 36.46 -63.69 -5.33
C ALA A 340 35.13 -64.42 -5.08
N ASP A 341 35.18 -65.75 -4.95
CA ASP A 341 34.01 -66.59 -4.67
C ASP A 341 33.36 -66.22 -3.34
N LYS A 342 34.19 -66.08 -2.29
CA LYS A 342 33.74 -65.66 -0.96
C LYS A 342 33.11 -64.27 -1.00
N TRP A 343 33.77 -63.30 -1.68
CA TRP A 343 33.24 -61.95 -1.79
C TRP A 343 31.93 -61.89 -2.59
N LEU A 344 31.82 -62.67 -3.68
CA LEU A 344 30.58 -62.75 -4.50
C LEU A 344 29.45 -63.40 -3.71
N GLU A 345 29.72 -64.39 -2.89
CA GLU A 345 28.72 -65.01 -1.99
C GLU A 345 28.16 -64.00 -0.96
N GLU A 346 29.06 -63.16 -0.37
CA GLU A 346 28.66 -62.11 0.53
C GLU A 346 27.88 -61.01 -0.20
N TYR A 347 28.27 -60.67 -1.44
CA TYR A 347 27.59 -59.72 -2.30
C TYR A 347 26.16 -60.21 -2.67
N GLU A 348 26.02 -61.46 -3.07
CA GLU A 348 24.73 -62.09 -3.40
C GLU A 348 23.80 -62.10 -2.18
N LYS A 349 24.34 -62.39 -0.99
CA LYS A 349 23.58 -62.35 0.27
C LYS A 349 23.07 -60.93 0.60
N SER A 350 23.84 -59.88 0.29
CA SER A 350 23.42 -58.50 0.51
C SER A 350 22.36 -58.01 -0.49
N ASN A 351 22.18 -58.71 -1.58
CA ASN A 351 21.20 -58.42 -2.64
C ASN A 351 21.15 -56.96 -3.12
N PRO A 352 22.30 -56.33 -3.45
CA PRO A 352 22.35 -54.94 -3.81
C PRO A 352 21.73 -54.63 -5.18
N GLU A 353 21.43 -55.66 -5.98
CA GLU A 353 20.74 -55.53 -7.28
C GLU A 353 19.22 -55.45 -7.12
N ASN A 354 18.68 -55.55 -5.89
CA ASN A 354 17.28 -55.34 -5.64
C ASN A 354 16.88 -53.91 -5.92
N LEU A 355 15.92 -53.67 -6.86
CA LEU A 355 15.47 -52.37 -7.30
C LEU A 355 14.62 -51.60 -6.27
N ASP A 356 14.35 -52.18 -5.11
CA ASP A 356 13.47 -51.62 -4.08
C ASP A 356 13.99 -50.27 -3.54
N THR A 357 15.28 -50.10 -3.36
CA THR A 357 15.88 -48.80 -2.93
C THR A 357 15.69 -47.72 -3.96
N ALA A 358 15.76 -48.01 -5.25
CA ALA A 358 15.54 -47.06 -6.33
C ALA A 358 14.07 -46.65 -6.42
N GLU A 359 13.14 -47.56 -6.19
CA GLU A 359 11.69 -47.26 -6.13
C GLU A 359 11.34 -46.43 -4.91
N GLN A 360 11.92 -46.79 -3.74
CA GLN A 360 11.75 -46.01 -2.51
C GLN A 360 12.31 -44.60 -2.62
N LEU A 361 13.44 -44.40 -3.29
CA LEU A 361 14.01 -43.09 -3.56
C LEU A 361 13.09 -42.26 -4.45
N LYS A 362 12.58 -42.83 -5.58
CA LYS A 362 11.61 -42.15 -6.46
C LYS A 362 10.33 -41.77 -5.72
N ALA A 363 9.83 -42.67 -4.86
CA ALA A 363 8.63 -42.41 -4.06
C ALA A 363 8.88 -41.29 -3.04
N ALA A 364 10.08 -41.24 -2.44
CA ALA A 364 10.47 -40.19 -1.50
C ALA A 364 10.70 -38.83 -2.19
N GLU A 365 11.27 -38.81 -3.39
CA GLU A 365 11.42 -37.62 -4.22
C GLU A 365 10.06 -37.05 -4.64
N GLU A 366 9.12 -37.89 -5.09
CA GLU A 366 7.77 -37.45 -5.42
C GLU A 366 7.01 -36.93 -4.19
N HIS A 367 7.17 -37.60 -3.03
CA HIS A 367 6.65 -37.11 -1.76
C HIS A 367 7.20 -35.70 -1.44
N ASN A 368 8.51 -35.48 -1.58
CA ASN A 368 9.14 -34.19 -1.31
C ASN A 368 8.73 -33.12 -2.33
N ARG A 369 8.47 -33.49 -3.56
CA ARG A 369 7.91 -32.59 -4.59
C ARG A 369 6.52 -32.10 -4.18
N ILE A 370 5.65 -33.00 -3.72
CA ILE A 370 4.31 -32.62 -3.25
C ILE A 370 4.42 -31.84 -1.93
N ASN A 371 5.30 -32.21 -1.02
CA ASN A 371 5.57 -31.46 0.21
C ASN A 371 5.94 -29.99 -0.10
N ALA A 372 6.77 -29.75 -1.12
CA ALA A 372 7.11 -28.38 -1.53
C ALA A 372 5.89 -27.55 -1.95
N LEU A 373 4.93 -28.14 -2.64
CA LEU A 373 3.64 -27.52 -2.99
C LEU A 373 2.79 -27.24 -1.76
N VAL A 374 2.77 -28.16 -0.79
CA VAL A 374 2.06 -28.01 0.49
C VAL A 374 2.65 -26.85 1.30
N VAL A 375 3.96 -26.77 1.41
CA VAL A 375 4.66 -25.68 2.11
C VAL A 375 4.38 -24.32 1.44
N ASP A 376 4.42 -24.27 0.12
CA ASP A 376 4.09 -23.09 -0.66
C ASP A 376 2.64 -22.63 -0.41
N TYR A 377 1.69 -23.56 -0.49
CA TYR A 377 0.28 -23.27 -0.17
C TYR A 377 0.08 -22.78 1.26
N GLN A 378 0.69 -23.46 2.26
CA GLN A 378 0.58 -23.04 3.67
C GLN A 378 1.18 -21.65 3.90
N THR A 379 2.29 -21.34 3.23
CA THR A 379 2.93 -20.01 3.31
C THR A 379 2.01 -18.94 2.75
N LYS A 380 1.43 -19.16 1.58
CA LYS A 380 0.48 -18.24 0.94
C LYS A 380 -0.80 -18.07 1.75
N LYS A 381 -1.29 -19.15 2.37
CA LYS A 381 -2.43 -19.11 3.28
C LYS A 381 -2.15 -18.24 4.51
N LYS A 382 -1.00 -18.38 5.13
CA LYS A 382 -0.58 -17.51 6.25
C LYS A 382 -0.47 -16.04 5.82
N GLN A 383 0.09 -15.76 4.65
CA GLN A 383 0.17 -14.40 4.11
C GLN A 383 -1.22 -13.80 3.92
N LYS A 384 -2.17 -14.57 3.36
CA LYS A 384 -3.57 -14.17 3.25
C LYS A 384 -4.19 -13.84 4.62
N GLU A 385 -4.03 -14.72 5.60
CA GLU A 385 -4.56 -14.53 6.96
C GLU A 385 -3.98 -13.26 7.62
N VAL A 386 -2.70 -12.97 7.41
CA VAL A 386 -2.06 -11.72 7.90
C VAL A 386 -2.66 -10.50 7.21
N ALA A 387 -2.82 -10.53 5.88
CA ALA A 387 -3.41 -9.43 5.13
C ALA A 387 -4.88 -9.18 5.55
N GLU A 388 -5.68 -10.23 5.73
CA GLU A 388 -7.06 -10.13 6.24
C GLU A 388 -7.11 -9.52 7.64
N LYS A 389 -6.17 -9.89 8.52
CA LYS A 389 -6.08 -9.30 9.86
C LYS A 389 -5.76 -7.82 9.79
N VAL A 390 -4.83 -7.41 8.93
CA VAL A 390 -4.49 -5.98 8.72
C VAL A 390 -5.71 -5.21 8.19
N ALA A 391 -6.42 -5.75 7.20
CA ALA A 391 -7.63 -5.11 6.68
C ALA A 391 -8.69 -4.91 7.77
N ARG A 392 -8.93 -5.91 8.63
CA ARG A 392 -9.86 -5.81 9.77
C ARG A 392 -9.46 -4.73 10.78
N THR A 393 -8.16 -4.56 11.05
CA THR A 393 -7.73 -3.49 11.97
C THR A 393 -8.09 -2.10 11.45
N TYR A 394 -8.08 -1.90 10.12
CA TYR A 394 -8.54 -0.64 9.52
C TYR A 394 -10.06 -0.49 9.59
N ASP A 395 -10.84 -1.58 9.42
CA ASP A 395 -12.30 -1.55 9.60
C ASP A 395 -12.67 -1.17 11.05
N GLU A 396 -12.03 -1.80 12.04
CA GLU A 396 -12.22 -1.50 13.44
C GLU A 396 -11.84 -0.06 13.78
N LYS A 397 -10.74 0.43 13.20
CA LYS A 397 -10.30 1.82 13.39
C LYS A 397 -11.29 2.82 12.80
N LEU A 398 -11.82 2.55 11.60
CA LEU A 398 -12.85 3.39 10.99
C LEU A 398 -14.14 3.42 11.83
N ALA A 399 -14.56 2.28 12.35
CA ALA A 399 -15.73 2.19 13.23
C ALA A 399 -15.51 2.97 14.54
N ALA A 400 -14.32 2.88 15.14
CA ALA A 400 -13.98 3.63 16.34
C ALA A 400 -13.98 5.15 16.10
N LEU A 401 -13.38 5.61 14.98
CA LEU A 401 -13.38 7.03 14.61
C LEU A 401 -14.79 7.56 14.32
N ALA A 402 -15.63 6.79 13.65
CA ALA A 402 -17.02 7.15 13.40
C ALA A 402 -17.81 7.31 14.71
N LYS A 403 -17.63 6.37 15.65
CA LYS A 403 -18.27 6.43 16.98
C LYS A 403 -17.77 7.61 17.81
N GLU A 404 -16.46 7.90 17.79
CA GLU A 404 -15.90 9.07 18.46
C GLU A 404 -16.48 10.37 17.92
N ARG A 405 -16.54 10.50 16.58
CA ARG A 405 -17.11 11.64 15.88
C ARG A 405 -18.58 11.86 16.26
N GLU A 406 -19.38 10.81 16.21
CA GLU A 406 -20.79 10.85 16.61
C GLU A 406 -20.96 11.30 18.06
N THR A 407 -20.16 10.74 18.98
CA THR A 407 -20.18 11.09 20.39
C THR A 407 -19.83 12.56 20.62
N LEU A 408 -18.81 13.08 19.90
CA LEU A 408 -18.41 14.48 19.98
C LEU A 408 -19.52 15.41 19.50
N ILE A 409 -20.18 15.09 18.39
CA ILE A 409 -21.30 15.89 17.86
C ILE A 409 -22.48 15.84 18.82
N ALA A 410 -22.89 14.67 19.29
CA ALA A 410 -24.01 14.50 20.21
C ALA A 410 -23.81 15.18 21.57
N SER A 411 -22.57 15.19 22.08
CA SER A 411 -22.23 15.86 23.34
C SER A 411 -22.10 17.37 23.20
N SER A 412 -22.02 17.89 21.97
CA SER A 412 -21.88 19.32 21.70
C SER A 412 -23.23 20.01 21.70
N LYS A 413 -23.34 21.06 22.47
CA LYS A 413 -24.55 21.89 22.49
C LYS A 413 -24.52 22.83 21.30
N LEU A 414 -25.21 22.48 20.23
CA LEU A 414 -25.48 23.39 19.14
C LEU A 414 -26.54 24.42 19.57
N PRO A 415 -26.52 25.63 18.97
CA PRO A 415 -27.46 26.71 19.33
C PRO A 415 -28.91 26.42 18.91
N ILE A 416 -29.14 25.31 18.25
CA ILE A 416 -30.46 24.89 17.73
C ILE A 416 -30.73 23.49 18.25
N ASP A 417 -31.79 23.36 19.06
CA ASP A 417 -32.20 22.07 19.64
C ASP A 417 -32.59 21.08 18.55
N GLY A 418 -32.10 19.86 18.66
CA GLY A 418 -32.37 18.77 17.71
C GLY A 418 -31.60 18.85 16.39
N LEU A 419 -30.82 19.90 16.15
CA LEU A 419 -29.98 19.99 14.96
C LEU A 419 -28.69 19.20 15.18
N THR A 420 -28.35 18.32 14.23
CA THR A 420 -27.12 17.54 14.19
C THR A 420 -26.64 17.42 12.76
N PHE A 421 -25.49 16.82 12.52
CA PHE A 421 -24.98 16.59 11.17
C PHE A 421 -24.24 15.26 11.06
N THR A 422 -24.38 14.64 9.90
CA THR A 422 -23.68 13.43 9.48
C THR A 422 -22.76 13.77 8.31
N ASP A 423 -22.13 12.76 7.71
CA ASP A 423 -21.36 12.94 6.47
C ASP A 423 -22.25 13.28 5.26
N ASP A 424 -23.53 12.90 5.31
CA ASP A 424 -24.50 13.07 4.22
C ASP A 424 -25.26 14.40 4.25
N GLY A 425 -25.27 15.09 5.40
CA GLY A 425 -26.00 16.36 5.55
C GLY A 425 -26.39 16.66 6.98
N LEU A 426 -27.20 17.70 7.11
CA LEU A 426 -27.83 18.05 8.39
C LEU A 426 -29.02 17.15 8.68
N GLU A 427 -29.32 16.99 9.96
CA GLU A 427 -30.53 16.34 10.47
C GLU A 427 -31.19 17.21 11.54
N LEU A 428 -32.49 17.27 11.52
CA LEU A 428 -33.31 17.94 12.55
C LEU A 428 -34.18 16.90 13.25
N ASN A 429 -33.94 16.66 14.53
CA ASN A 429 -34.62 15.63 15.34
C ASN A 429 -34.52 14.22 14.69
N GLY A 430 -33.36 13.87 14.10
CA GLY A 430 -33.12 12.61 13.43
C GLY A 430 -33.74 12.49 12.04
N VAL A 431 -34.33 13.56 11.50
CA VAL A 431 -34.87 13.60 10.15
C VAL A 431 -33.90 14.36 9.25
N PRO A 432 -33.51 13.80 8.07
CA PRO A 432 -32.66 14.50 7.13
C PRO A 432 -33.22 15.90 6.76
N PHE A 433 -32.36 16.92 6.87
CA PHE A 433 -32.70 18.32 6.66
C PHE A 433 -32.72 18.64 5.16
N VAL A 434 -33.70 18.08 4.47
CA VAL A 434 -33.92 18.27 3.02
C VAL A 434 -35.36 18.63 2.72
N ALA A 435 -35.58 19.37 1.62
CA ALA A 435 -36.91 19.73 1.15
C ALA A 435 -37.79 18.49 1.04
N GLY A 436 -39.07 18.62 1.49
CA GLY A 436 -40.04 17.54 1.48
C GLY A 436 -39.97 16.54 2.66
N LYS A 437 -38.88 16.55 3.46
CA LYS A 437 -38.79 15.78 4.72
C LYS A 437 -38.96 16.66 5.96
N VAL A 438 -38.42 17.87 5.89
CA VAL A 438 -38.62 18.91 6.90
C VAL A 438 -39.48 19.99 6.27
N SER A 439 -40.42 20.61 7.03
CA SER A 439 -41.26 21.68 6.49
C SER A 439 -40.43 22.91 6.15
N ASP A 440 -40.83 23.64 5.10
CA ASP A 440 -40.15 24.88 4.69
C ASP A 440 -40.05 25.90 5.86
N SER A 441 -41.08 25.96 6.71
CA SER A 441 -41.08 26.85 7.89
C SER A 441 -39.97 26.48 8.87
N GLN A 442 -39.74 25.17 9.13
CA GLN A 442 -38.66 24.69 9.98
C GLN A 442 -37.28 24.95 9.36
N ILE A 443 -37.16 24.78 8.02
CA ILE A 443 -35.92 25.09 7.31
C ILE A 443 -35.57 26.57 7.47
N MET A 444 -36.51 27.45 7.29
CA MET A 444 -36.31 28.88 7.42
C MET A 444 -36.02 29.32 8.86
N GLU A 445 -36.70 28.74 9.83
CA GLU A 445 -36.45 29.02 11.23
C GLU A 445 -35.02 28.57 11.65
N VAL A 446 -34.61 27.39 11.21
CA VAL A 446 -33.25 26.89 11.43
C VAL A 446 -32.20 27.78 10.77
N ALA A 447 -32.43 28.18 9.49
CA ALA A 447 -31.54 29.07 8.77
C ALA A 447 -31.40 30.44 9.47
N ALA A 448 -32.50 31.06 9.91
CA ALA A 448 -32.48 32.31 10.65
C ALA A 448 -31.68 32.17 11.99
N LYS A 449 -31.95 31.12 12.75
CA LYS A 449 -31.21 30.84 13.99
C LYS A 449 -29.69 30.60 13.74
N LEU A 450 -29.35 29.96 12.64
CA LEU A 450 -27.95 29.77 12.23
C LEU A 450 -27.27 31.08 11.85
N ILE A 451 -27.95 31.96 11.09
CA ILE A 451 -27.46 33.30 10.75
C ILE A 451 -27.14 34.08 12.04
N ILE A 452 -28.09 34.09 12.96
CA ILE A 452 -27.94 34.78 14.26
C ILE A 452 -26.76 34.22 15.05
N ALA A 453 -26.66 32.90 15.14
CA ALA A 453 -25.60 32.24 15.88
C ALA A 453 -24.21 32.41 15.23
N SER A 454 -24.16 32.49 13.89
CA SER A 454 -22.91 32.61 13.12
C SER A 454 -22.34 34.03 13.13
N ASN A 455 -23.17 35.05 13.37
CA ASN A 455 -22.80 36.46 13.25
C ASN A 455 -22.94 37.23 14.58
N PRO A 456 -22.13 36.91 15.58
CA PRO A 456 -22.27 37.53 16.92
C PRO A 456 -21.78 38.98 16.97
N THR A 457 -20.88 39.38 16.07
CA THR A 457 -20.22 40.71 16.06
C THR A 457 -20.93 41.66 15.13
N VAL A 458 -21.09 41.31 13.85
CA VAL A 458 -21.86 42.09 12.85
C VAL A 458 -23.23 41.49 12.76
N LYS A 459 -24.20 42.19 13.33
CA LYS A 459 -25.58 41.73 13.36
C LYS A 459 -26.35 42.17 12.12
N VAL A 460 -25.99 41.59 11.00
CA VAL A 460 -26.63 41.86 9.68
C VAL A 460 -27.10 40.53 9.09
N PHE A 461 -28.31 40.49 8.58
CA PHE A 461 -28.77 39.37 7.78
C PHE A 461 -29.33 39.87 6.43
N ARG A 462 -29.37 39.00 5.43
CA ARG A 462 -29.81 39.27 4.09
C ARG A 462 -30.79 38.19 3.65
N ILE A 463 -31.84 38.59 2.94
CA ILE A 463 -32.81 37.67 2.32
C ILE A 463 -33.00 38.09 0.88
N ALA A 464 -32.55 37.28 -0.07
CA ALA A 464 -32.90 37.41 -1.45
C ALA A 464 -34.29 36.80 -1.69
N ARG A 465 -35.07 37.41 -2.59
CA ARG A 465 -36.42 36.95 -2.98
C ARG A 465 -37.35 36.76 -1.77
N GLY A 466 -37.47 37.77 -0.92
CA GLY A 466 -38.34 37.74 0.25
C GLY A 466 -39.79 37.35 -0.06
N GLU A 467 -40.25 37.72 -1.24
CA GLU A 467 -41.58 37.35 -1.76
C GLU A 467 -41.80 35.84 -1.87
N SER A 468 -40.75 35.05 -2.01
CA SER A 468 -40.84 33.58 -2.07
C SER A 468 -41.16 32.91 -0.75
N LEU A 469 -40.96 33.60 0.37
CA LEU A 469 -41.14 33.05 1.72
C LEU A 469 -42.59 33.01 2.19
N GLY A 470 -43.44 33.84 1.62
CA GLY A 470 -44.78 34.10 2.13
C GLY A 470 -44.77 34.91 3.42
N GLU A 471 -45.79 35.70 3.62
CA GLU A 471 -45.89 36.75 4.62
C GLU A 471 -45.61 36.26 6.05
N LYS A 472 -46.24 35.14 6.48
CA LYS A 472 -46.06 34.60 7.84
C LYS A 472 -44.63 34.17 8.15
N ARG A 473 -43.90 33.55 7.18
CA ARG A 473 -42.52 33.10 7.38
C ARG A 473 -41.57 34.28 7.42
N LEU A 474 -41.77 35.23 6.53
CA LEU A 474 -41.00 36.45 6.48
C LEU A 474 -41.14 37.22 7.81
N GLN A 475 -42.37 37.34 8.32
CA GLN A 475 -42.64 37.95 9.61
C GLN A 475 -41.91 37.22 10.75
N THR A 476 -41.98 35.89 10.78
CA THR A 476 -41.26 35.10 11.81
C THR A 476 -39.77 35.39 11.80
N ILE A 477 -39.14 35.48 10.62
CA ILE A 477 -37.71 35.78 10.49
C ILE A 477 -37.41 37.22 10.97
N ILE A 478 -38.24 38.18 10.58
CA ILE A 478 -38.12 39.58 11.01
C ILE A 478 -38.21 39.67 12.54
N ASP A 479 -39.17 39.00 13.17
CA ASP A 479 -39.37 39.00 14.61
C ASP A 479 -38.16 38.39 15.35
N ILE A 480 -37.64 37.24 14.85
CA ILE A 480 -36.46 36.62 15.42
C ILE A 480 -35.25 37.55 15.27
N ALA A 481 -35.04 38.15 14.12
CA ALA A 481 -33.92 39.05 13.86
C ALA A 481 -33.99 40.30 14.74
N ARG A 482 -35.14 40.98 14.81
CA ARG A 482 -35.38 42.16 15.66
C ARG A 482 -35.17 41.85 17.14
N LYS A 483 -35.73 40.75 17.63
CA LYS A 483 -35.54 40.28 19.02
C LYS A 483 -34.07 40.11 19.39
N ASN A 484 -33.22 39.74 18.41
CA ASN A 484 -31.79 39.56 18.61
C ASN A 484 -30.95 40.77 18.21
N GLY A 485 -31.58 41.91 17.82
CA GLY A 485 -30.93 43.16 17.48
C GLY A 485 -30.22 43.10 16.12
N PHE A 486 -30.70 42.27 15.18
CA PHE A 486 -30.18 42.17 13.82
C PHE A 486 -30.79 43.22 12.91
N GLN A 487 -29.96 43.88 12.11
CA GLN A 487 -30.37 44.69 10.96
C GLN A 487 -30.62 43.76 9.78
N GLY A 488 -31.76 43.91 9.09
CA GLY A 488 -32.15 43.08 7.98
C GLY A 488 -32.18 43.85 6.64
N PHE A 489 -31.79 43.13 5.57
CA PHE A 489 -31.96 43.63 4.19
C PHE A 489 -32.68 42.55 3.40
N ILE A 490 -33.94 42.84 3.01
CA ILE A 490 -34.85 41.89 2.40
C ILE A 490 -35.23 42.39 1.00
N GLU A 491 -34.93 41.59 -0.02
CA GLU A 491 -35.30 41.87 -1.40
C GLU A 491 -36.78 41.51 -1.59
N GLU A 492 -37.56 42.45 -2.17
CA GLU A 492 -38.94 42.26 -2.55
C GLU A 492 -39.22 42.85 -3.93
N VAL A 493 -39.93 42.09 -4.76
CA VAL A 493 -40.32 42.54 -6.08
C VAL A 493 -41.64 43.33 -5.97
N LYS A 494 -41.59 44.63 -6.30
CA LYS A 494 -42.78 45.48 -6.46
C LYS A 494 -42.95 45.85 -7.94
N ARG A 495 -43.89 45.19 -8.59
CA ARG A 495 -44.17 45.42 -10.01
C ARG A 495 -44.68 46.85 -10.28
N GLY A 496 -44.14 47.47 -11.33
CA GLY A 496 -44.52 48.86 -11.70
C GLY A 496 -43.78 49.92 -10.88
N GLN A 497 -42.77 49.57 -10.10
CA GLN A 497 -41.89 50.50 -9.43
C GLN A 497 -40.56 50.59 -10.23
N ASP A 498 -40.39 51.71 -10.95
CA ASP A 498 -39.29 51.90 -11.90
C ASP A 498 -37.93 52.20 -11.25
N ASP A 499 -37.90 52.53 -9.95
CA ASP A 499 -36.71 52.87 -9.20
C ASP A 499 -36.46 51.90 -8.04
N LEU A 500 -35.14 51.63 -7.76
CA LEU A 500 -34.73 50.93 -6.58
C LEU A 500 -34.98 51.76 -5.32
N GLN A 501 -35.80 51.26 -4.38
CA GLN A 501 -36.12 51.96 -3.16
C GLN A 501 -35.75 51.12 -1.93
N ILE A 502 -35.46 51.83 -0.84
CA ILE A 502 -35.24 51.24 0.48
C ILE A 502 -36.39 51.67 1.38
N GLU A 503 -37.17 50.74 1.85
CA GLU A 503 -38.31 50.99 2.76
C GLU A 503 -37.98 50.39 4.11
N GLU A 504 -38.05 51.19 5.16
CA GLU A 504 -37.87 50.69 6.52
C GLU A 504 -39.12 49.90 6.93
N TYR A 505 -38.88 48.71 7.55
CA TYR A 505 -39.99 47.91 8.09
C TYR A 505 -40.62 48.63 9.26
N THR A 506 -41.90 48.94 9.14
CA THR A 506 -42.74 49.46 10.20
C THR A 506 -43.77 48.40 10.59
N GLU A 507 -43.93 48.10 11.89
CA GLU A 507 -45.03 47.24 12.35
C GLU A 507 -46.36 47.90 11.93
N ASN A 508 -47.15 47.20 11.11
CA ASN A 508 -48.55 47.62 10.92
C ASN A 508 -49.27 47.39 12.25
N GLU A 509 -49.75 48.45 12.85
CA GLU A 509 -50.61 48.43 14.03
C GLU A 509 -51.88 47.57 13.84
#